data_8696a6535a24c166800006ef56cd86b0
#
_entry.id   8696a6535a24c166800006ef56cd86b0
#
_cell.length_a   1.000
_cell.length_b   1.000
_cell.length_c   1.000
_cell.angle_alpha   90.00
_cell.angle_beta   90.00
_cell.angle_gamma   90.00
#
_symmetry.space_group_name_H-M   'P 1'
#
loop_
_entity.id
_entity.type
_entity.pdbx_description
1 polymer ?
#
loop_
_entity_poly.entity_id
_entity_poly.type
_entity_poly.pdbx_seq_one_letter_code
_entity_poly.pdbx_strand_id
1 'polypeptide(L)'
;MARYVVDVMPKPEILDPQGKAVLGALPRLGFSGVTEVRQGKRFELEVPEVTPEVLAEVEKMAETLLSNPVIEDFEVHVEDHEGSGA
;
A
#
# COMPACT_ATOMS: atom_id res chain seq x y z
N MET A 1 21.54 -1.95 0.28
CA MET A 1 20.40 -1.38 -0.46
C MET A 1 19.19 -1.26 0.42
N ALA A 2 18.51 -0.16 0.31
CA ALA A 2 17.34 0.09 1.12
C ALA A 2 16.12 0.19 0.21
N ARG A 3 14.96 -0.03 0.80
CA ARG A 3 13.70 0.03 0.06
C ARG A 3 12.69 0.79 0.89
N TYR A 4 12.01 1.71 0.25
CA TYR A 4 10.81 2.30 0.83
C TYR A 4 9.59 1.58 0.27
N VAL A 5 8.63 1.34 1.15
CA VAL A 5 7.36 0.72 0.77
C VAL A 5 6.26 1.73 1.04
N VAL A 6 5.44 1.97 0.02
CA VAL A 6 4.29 2.85 0.16
C VAL A 6 3.05 1.99 -0.02
N ASP A 7 2.27 1.87 1.04
CA ASP A 7 1.00 1.15 1.01
C ASP A 7 -0.12 2.16 0.87
N VAL A 8 -0.98 1.98 -0.14
CA VAL A 8 -2.07 2.89 -0.45
C VAL A 8 -3.38 2.12 -0.35
N MET A 9 -4.29 2.63 0.48
CA MET A 9 -5.60 2.00 0.67
C MET A 9 -6.70 3.02 0.47
N PRO A 10 -7.87 2.60 -0.05
CA PRO A 10 -9.02 3.50 -0.08
C PRO A 10 -9.40 3.91 1.34
N LYS A 11 -9.85 5.14 1.50
CA LYS A 11 -10.38 5.58 2.80
C LYS A 11 -11.58 4.74 3.18
N PRO A 12 -11.82 4.53 4.50
CA PRO A 12 -12.91 3.64 4.93
C PRO A 12 -14.27 4.02 4.37
N GLU A 13 -14.51 5.31 4.15
CA GLU A 13 -15.82 5.78 3.65
C GLU A 13 -15.95 5.68 2.14
N ILE A 14 -14.88 5.32 1.42
CA ILE A 14 -14.90 5.26 -0.04
C ILE A 14 -15.33 3.87 -0.48
N LEU A 15 -16.20 3.81 -1.47
CA LEU A 15 -16.59 2.56 -2.10
C LEU A 15 -15.39 1.93 -2.79
N ASP A 16 -15.19 0.64 -2.51
CA ASP A 16 -14.08 -0.14 -3.08
C ASP A 16 -14.68 -1.20 -4.00
N PRO A 17 -14.88 -0.90 -5.28
CA PRO A 17 -15.53 -1.87 -6.16
C PRO A 17 -14.71 -3.13 -6.37
N GLN A 18 -13.37 -3.04 -6.31
CA GLN A 18 -12.54 -4.22 -6.48
C GLN A 18 -12.62 -5.13 -5.27
N GLY A 19 -12.56 -4.55 -4.07
CA GLY A 19 -12.71 -5.34 -2.86
C GLY A 19 -14.08 -5.98 -2.79
N LYS A 20 -15.13 -5.27 -3.23
CA LYS A 20 -16.47 -5.85 -3.25
C LYS A 20 -16.58 -6.98 -4.25
N ALA A 21 -15.92 -6.87 -5.40
CA ALA A 21 -15.93 -7.94 -6.39
C ALA A 21 -15.26 -9.20 -5.84
N VAL A 22 -14.13 -9.04 -5.14
CA VAL A 22 -13.48 -10.18 -4.51
C VAL A 22 -14.38 -10.79 -3.45
N LEU A 23 -14.98 -9.96 -2.60
CA LEU A 23 -15.87 -10.44 -1.56
C LEU A 23 -17.02 -11.25 -2.14
N GLY A 24 -17.61 -10.78 -3.24
CA GLY A 24 -18.71 -11.48 -3.88
C GLY A 24 -18.32 -12.80 -4.51
N ALA A 25 -17.05 -12.97 -4.89
CA ALA A 25 -16.58 -14.19 -5.52
C ALA A 25 -16.24 -15.29 -4.51
N LEU A 26 -15.87 -14.90 -3.28
CA LEU A 26 -15.36 -15.86 -2.30
C LEU A 26 -16.35 -16.97 -1.94
N PRO A 27 -17.63 -16.69 -1.70
CA PRO A 27 -18.57 -17.77 -1.38
C PRO A 27 -18.68 -18.81 -2.49
N ARG A 28 -18.57 -18.39 -3.74
CA ARG A 28 -18.65 -19.32 -4.87
C ARG A 28 -17.46 -20.26 -4.91
N LEU A 29 -16.36 -19.87 -4.26
CA LEU A 29 -15.16 -20.70 -4.19
C LEU A 29 -15.05 -21.47 -2.88
N GLY A 30 -16.09 -21.40 -2.04
CA GLY A 30 -16.11 -22.14 -0.80
C GLY A 30 -15.64 -21.37 0.43
N PHE A 31 -15.42 -20.07 0.31
CA PHE A 31 -14.96 -19.27 1.43
C PHE A 31 -16.10 -18.40 1.93
N SER A 32 -16.65 -18.73 3.08
CA SER A 32 -17.85 -18.05 3.58
C SER A 32 -17.63 -17.27 4.86
N GLY A 33 -16.40 -17.26 5.40
CA GLY A 33 -16.14 -16.59 6.67
C GLY A 33 -15.68 -15.16 6.54
N VAL A 34 -15.53 -14.64 5.32
CA VAL A 34 -14.99 -13.29 5.10
C VAL A 34 -16.13 -12.30 5.04
N THR A 35 -16.08 -11.28 5.88
CA THR A 35 -17.15 -10.28 5.95
C THR A 35 -16.83 -9.01 5.20
N GLU A 36 -15.55 -8.76 4.92
CA GLU A 36 -15.16 -7.56 4.21
C GLU A 36 -13.83 -7.79 3.50
N VAL A 37 -13.70 -7.24 2.30
CA VAL A 37 -12.44 -7.24 1.55
C VAL A 37 -12.16 -5.82 1.12
N ARG A 38 -10.93 -5.36 1.36
CA ARG A 38 -10.47 -4.06 0.89
C ARG A 38 -9.21 -4.28 0.07
N GLN A 39 -9.14 -3.62 -1.07
CA GLN A 39 -8.02 -3.76 -1.98
C GLN A 39 -7.31 -2.44 -2.14
N GLY A 40 -5.99 -2.47 -2.03
CA GLY A 40 -5.16 -1.30 -2.22
C GLY A 40 -3.97 -1.60 -3.11
N LYS A 41 -2.97 -0.73 -3.03
CA LYS A 41 -1.76 -0.83 -3.85
C LYS A 41 -0.54 -0.78 -2.94
N ARG A 42 0.53 -1.43 -3.38
CA ARG A 42 1.81 -1.37 -2.69
C ARG A 42 2.88 -1.02 -3.71
N PHE A 43 3.65 0.01 -3.40
CA PHE A 43 4.78 0.42 -4.22
C PHE A 43 6.07 0.13 -3.46
N GLU A 44 7.05 -0.42 -4.14
CA GLU A 44 8.36 -0.70 -3.57
C GLU A 44 9.38 0.13 -4.33
N LEU A 45 10.06 1.01 -3.60
CA LEU A 45 10.99 1.96 -4.20
C LEU A 45 12.39 1.66 -3.66
N GLU A 46 13.27 1.24 -4.54
CA GLU A 46 14.66 0.97 -4.14
C GLU A 46 15.47 2.24 -4.21
N VAL A 47 16.24 2.50 -3.15
CA VAL A 47 17.05 3.69 -3.05
C VAL A 47 18.45 3.28 -2.61
N PRO A 48 19.48 4.06 -2.98
CA PRO A 48 20.86 3.72 -2.57
C PRO A 48 21.03 3.82 -1.06
N GLU A 49 20.38 4.76 -0.40
CA GLU A 49 20.52 4.94 1.04
C GLU A 49 19.29 5.60 1.60
N VAL A 50 19.10 5.44 2.89
CA VAL A 50 18.00 6.05 3.62
C VAL A 50 18.51 7.33 4.26
N THR A 51 17.94 8.46 3.88
CA THR A 51 18.25 9.76 4.46
C THR A 51 16.95 10.52 4.69
N PRO A 52 16.97 11.53 5.57
CA PRO A 52 15.78 12.37 5.74
C PRO A 52 15.32 13.02 4.45
N GLU A 53 16.26 13.39 3.58
CA GLU A 53 15.90 14.00 2.29
C GLU A 53 15.19 13.01 1.39
N VAL A 54 15.66 11.77 1.33
CA VAL A 54 15.01 10.75 0.52
C VAL A 54 13.63 10.42 1.07
N LEU A 55 13.50 10.35 2.40
CA LEU A 55 12.20 10.11 3.00
C LEU A 55 11.20 11.20 2.61
N ALA A 56 11.63 12.46 2.68
CA ALA A 56 10.77 13.57 2.31
C ALA A 56 10.34 13.48 0.85
N GLU A 57 11.24 13.06 -0.03
CA GLU A 57 10.90 12.88 -1.44
C GLU A 57 9.89 11.75 -1.64
N VAL A 58 10.09 10.64 -0.93
CA VAL A 58 9.16 9.51 -1.04
C VAL A 58 7.77 9.90 -0.55
N GLU A 59 7.71 10.62 0.56
CA GLU A 59 6.41 11.09 1.06
C GLU A 59 5.74 12.02 0.06
N LYS A 60 6.50 12.88 -0.58
CA LYS A 60 5.93 13.77 -1.58
C LYS A 60 5.47 12.99 -2.81
N MET A 61 6.23 11.99 -3.25
CA MET A 61 5.80 11.13 -4.34
C MET A 61 4.49 10.42 -4.00
N ALA A 62 4.40 9.90 -2.78
CA ALA A 62 3.20 9.18 -2.36
C ALA A 62 1.98 10.09 -2.43
N GLU A 63 2.14 11.33 -1.97
CA GLU A 63 1.04 12.27 -1.94
C GLU A 63 0.65 12.76 -3.33
N THR A 64 1.64 13.01 -4.20
CA THR A 64 1.37 13.68 -5.47
C THR A 64 1.14 12.72 -6.64
N LEU A 65 1.67 11.49 -6.56
CA LEU A 65 1.63 10.58 -7.69
C LEU A 65 1.08 9.21 -7.36
N LEU A 66 1.53 8.62 -6.24
CA LEU A 66 1.23 7.22 -5.97
C LEU A 66 -0.15 7.02 -5.36
N SER A 67 -0.71 8.05 -4.76
CA SER A 67 -2.04 7.99 -4.18
C SER A 67 -2.88 9.17 -4.63
N ASN A 68 -4.18 9.05 -4.41
CA ASN A 68 -5.10 10.17 -4.56
C ASN A 68 -5.58 10.54 -3.17
N PRO A 69 -5.03 11.60 -2.54
CA PRO A 69 -5.34 11.90 -1.14
C PRO A 69 -6.81 12.20 -0.86
N VAL A 70 -7.58 12.51 -1.90
CA VAL A 70 -9.01 12.75 -1.73
C VAL A 70 -9.74 11.47 -1.33
N ILE A 71 -9.31 10.33 -1.88
CA ILE A 71 -10.01 9.06 -1.69
C ILE A 71 -9.15 7.97 -1.09
N GLU A 72 -7.84 8.22 -0.90
CA GLU A 72 -6.91 7.19 -0.45
C GLU A 72 -6.05 7.69 0.69
N ASP A 73 -5.69 6.78 1.58
CA ASP A 73 -4.67 6.99 2.59
C ASP A 73 -3.42 6.23 2.18
N PHE A 74 -2.27 6.71 2.65
CA PHE A 74 -1.03 5.97 2.39
C PHE A 74 -0.17 5.93 3.65
N GLU A 75 0.69 4.90 3.69
CA GLU A 75 1.71 4.76 4.72
C GLU A 75 3.05 4.49 4.07
N VAL A 76 4.10 5.10 4.61
CA VAL A 76 5.45 4.91 4.10
C VAL A 76 6.24 4.13 5.14
N HIS A 77 6.87 3.04 4.70
CA HIS A 77 7.71 2.20 5.55
C HIS A 77 9.09 2.10 4.95
N VAL A 78 10.08 1.89 5.81
CA VAL A 78 11.44 1.61 5.39
C VAL A 78 11.73 0.14 5.60
N GLU A 79 12.23 -0.52 4.56
CA GLU A 79 12.76 -1.88 4.67
C GLU A 79 14.23 -1.81 4.32
N ASP A 80 15.08 -2.09 5.30
CA ASP A 80 16.50 -2.10 5.09
C ASP A 80 16.97 -3.54 5.17
N HIS A 81 17.34 -4.09 4.02
CA HIS A 81 17.78 -5.48 3.95
C HIS A 81 19.23 -5.67 4.22
N GLU A 82 19.95 -4.59 4.42
CA GLU A 82 21.37 -4.68 4.70
C GLU A 82 21.57 -5.33 6.06
N GLY A 83 22.40 -6.36 6.08
CA GLY A 83 22.67 -7.04 7.32
C GLY A 83 21.54 -7.91 7.82
N SER A 84 20.42 -7.92 7.17
CA SER A 84 19.32 -8.76 7.59
C SER A 84 19.62 -10.23 7.34
N GLY A 85 20.45 -10.50 6.38
CA GLY A 85 20.75 -11.86 6.01
C GLY A 85 19.56 -12.59 5.43
N ALA A 86 18.48 -11.91 5.38
CA ALA A 86 17.27 -12.53 4.88
C ALA A 86 17.21 -12.39 3.42
#